data_a09a041a8984ce73fabd36f8279de60a
#
_entry.id   a09a041a8984ce73fabd36f8279de60a
#
_cell.length_a   1.000
_cell.length_b   1.000
_cell.length_c   1.000
_cell.angle_alpha   90.00
_cell.angle_beta   90.00
_cell.angle_gamma   90.00
#
_symmetry.space_group_name_H-M   'P 1'
#
loop_
_entity.id
_entity.type
_entity.pdbx_description
1 polymer ?
#
loop_
_entity_poly.entity_id
_entity_poly.type
_entity_poly.pdbx_seq_one_letter_code
_entity_poly.pdbx_strand_id
1 'polypeptide(L)'
;PGEDIVLSVRGLSRKGKFEDISFDLRSSEVLGIAGMLGSGRTELLKSLFGADPYDSGQIFVKSRPARRRPSPISMKKMGLGLTPEDRKKEGLILIHSIRDNLCYASIDQARRGWLENKKQRAALADSQVEQLHIKVASMRNTVNSLSGGNQQKVVVGNWLNTKPAIMLYDEPSRGIDVAAKQQIFEIMWEQARQGISTIFVSSELEELLETCHRILIMRQGRMIGEVDPQATDVKTLYALCMGGEA
;
A
#
# COMPACT_ATOMS: atom_id res chain seq x y z
N PRO A 1 12.28 5.92 -11.03
CA PRO A 1 11.90 6.95 -10.07
C PRO A 1 12.31 8.35 -10.55
N GLY A 2 11.49 9.37 -10.23
CA GLY A 2 11.86 10.77 -10.44
C GLY A 2 12.73 11.32 -9.30
N GLU A 3 13.07 12.61 -9.37
CA GLU A 3 13.90 13.27 -8.35
C GLU A 3 13.07 13.86 -7.18
N ASP A 4 11.79 14.16 -7.42
CA ASP A 4 10.92 14.80 -6.43
C ASP A 4 10.60 13.87 -5.26
N ILE A 5 10.69 14.37 -4.03
CA ILE A 5 10.28 13.66 -2.83
C ILE A 5 8.77 13.85 -2.62
N VAL A 6 8.02 12.74 -2.64
CA VAL A 6 6.56 12.75 -2.45
C VAL A 6 6.12 12.40 -1.04
N LEU A 7 6.96 11.66 -0.29
CA LEU A 7 6.76 11.38 1.13
C LEU A 7 8.11 11.54 1.85
N SER A 8 8.08 12.23 2.98
CA SER A 8 9.25 12.37 3.85
C SER A 8 8.84 12.03 5.28
N VAL A 9 9.54 11.09 5.88
CA VAL A 9 9.34 10.64 7.26
C VAL A 9 10.57 11.02 8.07
N ARG A 10 10.38 11.64 9.23
CA ARG A 10 11.48 12.15 10.07
C ARG A 10 11.25 11.79 11.52
N GLY A 11 12.16 10.96 12.07
CA GLY A 11 12.18 10.57 13.47
C GLY A 11 10.90 9.95 13.99
N LEU A 12 10.15 9.23 13.13
CA LEU A 12 8.86 8.67 13.50
C LEU A 12 9.06 7.54 14.50
N SER A 13 8.37 7.62 15.64
CA SER A 13 8.49 6.63 16.71
C SER A 13 7.14 6.26 17.29
N ARG A 14 6.97 4.99 17.62
CA ARG A 14 5.82 4.43 18.34
C ARG A 14 6.32 3.42 19.36
N LYS A 15 6.06 3.68 20.63
CA LYS A 15 6.54 2.88 21.75
C LYS A 15 6.22 1.39 21.58
N GLY A 16 7.26 0.54 21.67
CA GLY A 16 7.15 -0.90 21.55
C GLY A 16 6.90 -1.43 20.13
N LYS A 17 6.95 -0.56 19.11
CA LYS A 17 6.73 -0.96 17.71
C LYS A 17 7.88 -0.54 16.80
N PHE A 18 8.21 0.75 16.76
CA PHE A 18 9.33 1.25 15.98
C PHE A 18 9.87 2.56 16.58
N GLU A 19 11.13 2.87 16.27
CA GLU A 19 11.85 3.99 16.86
C GLU A 19 12.74 4.67 15.82
N ASP A 20 12.66 6.01 15.79
CA ASP A 20 13.48 6.92 15.00
C ASP A 20 13.54 6.58 13.50
N ILE A 21 12.38 6.29 12.93
CA ILE A 21 12.26 5.95 11.50
C ILE A 21 12.34 7.22 10.67
N SER A 22 13.32 7.27 9.76
CA SER A 22 13.51 8.38 8.83
C SER A 22 13.85 7.86 7.44
N PHE A 23 13.10 8.28 6.43
CA PHE A 23 13.34 7.98 5.02
C PHE A 23 12.54 8.91 4.11
N ASP A 24 12.89 8.89 2.82
CA ASP A 24 12.18 9.59 1.76
C ASP A 24 11.69 8.59 0.71
N LEU A 25 10.50 8.87 0.15
CA LEU A 25 9.96 8.19 -1.04
C LEU A 25 9.97 9.18 -2.20
N ARG A 26 10.54 8.77 -3.32
CA ARG A 26 10.62 9.58 -4.55
C ARG A 26 9.38 9.39 -5.41
N SER A 27 9.14 10.32 -6.31
CA SER A 27 8.06 10.21 -7.30
C SER A 27 8.26 8.98 -8.19
N SER A 28 7.16 8.26 -8.47
CA SER A 28 7.18 7.03 -9.30
C SER A 28 8.10 5.92 -8.76
N GLU A 29 8.48 5.96 -7.50
CA GLU A 29 9.30 4.94 -6.86
C GLU A 29 8.43 3.81 -6.30
N VAL A 30 8.89 2.57 -6.48
CA VAL A 30 8.46 1.41 -5.68
C VAL A 30 9.56 1.15 -4.66
N LEU A 31 9.32 1.57 -3.42
CA LEU A 31 10.22 1.43 -2.27
C LEU A 31 9.82 0.20 -1.47
N GLY A 32 10.71 -0.77 -1.35
CA GLY A 32 10.53 -1.95 -0.51
C GLY A 32 10.90 -1.68 0.95
N ILE A 33 10.22 -2.35 1.88
CA ILE A 33 10.66 -2.44 3.27
C ILE A 33 10.77 -3.92 3.64
N ALA A 34 12.01 -4.41 3.71
CA ALA A 34 12.33 -5.76 4.13
C ALA A 34 12.46 -5.85 5.66
N GLY A 35 12.17 -7.00 6.21
CA GLY A 35 12.36 -7.28 7.63
C GLY A 35 11.69 -8.59 8.04
N MET A 36 12.11 -9.14 9.16
CA MET A 36 11.52 -10.35 9.72
C MET A 36 10.15 -10.06 10.34
N LEU A 37 9.36 -11.11 10.56
CA LEU A 37 8.09 -11.00 11.26
C LEU A 37 8.29 -10.30 12.63
N GLY A 38 7.43 -9.32 12.92
CA GLY A 38 7.53 -8.51 14.13
C GLY A 38 8.54 -7.38 14.08
N SER A 39 9.15 -7.09 12.92
CA SER A 39 10.07 -5.95 12.76
C SER A 39 9.40 -4.57 12.85
N GLY A 40 8.06 -4.47 12.83
CA GLY A 40 7.31 -3.22 12.95
C GLY A 40 6.82 -2.63 11.63
N ARG A 41 6.98 -3.32 10.51
CA ARG A 41 6.65 -2.84 9.15
C ARG A 41 5.16 -2.50 9.00
N THR A 42 4.27 -3.42 9.36
CA THR A 42 2.80 -3.21 9.32
C THR A 42 2.39 -2.03 10.20
N GLU A 43 2.93 -1.94 11.40
CA GLU A 43 2.65 -0.83 12.32
C GLU A 43 3.14 0.51 11.77
N LEU A 44 4.29 0.50 11.07
CA LEU A 44 4.79 1.68 10.37
C LEU A 44 3.82 2.10 9.25
N LEU A 45 3.40 1.20 8.37
CA LEU A 45 2.46 1.52 7.30
C LEU A 45 1.12 2.03 7.85
N LYS A 46 0.57 1.38 8.88
CA LYS A 46 -0.67 1.83 9.56
C LYS A 46 -0.51 3.22 10.18
N SER A 47 0.66 3.52 10.76
CA SER A 47 0.94 4.86 11.31
C SER A 47 1.09 5.92 10.21
N LEU A 48 1.75 5.61 9.09
CA LEU A 48 1.84 6.49 7.92
C LEU A 48 0.47 6.82 7.34
N PHE A 49 -0.44 5.85 7.33
CA PHE A 49 -1.81 6.03 6.86
C PHE A 49 -2.74 6.69 7.90
N GLY A 50 -2.29 6.83 9.14
CA GLY A 50 -3.09 7.39 10.23
C GLY A 50 -4.15 6.42 10.77
N ALA A 51 -4.05 5.12 10.49
CA ALA A 51 -4.88 4.07 11.08
C ALA A 51 -4.45 3.78 12.52
N ASP A 52 -3.15 3.87 12.79
CA ASP A 52 -2.55 3.72 14.10
C ASP A 52 -1.86 5.02 14.56
N PRO A 53 -1.84 5.33 15.86
CA PRO A 53 -1.13 6.50 16.37
C PRO A 53 0.40 6.27 16.36
N TYR A 54 1.15 7.37 16.40
CA TYR A 54 2.57 7.40 16.72
C TYR A 54 2.85 8.46 17.80
N ASP A 55 3.99 8.32 18.51
CA ASP A 55 4.29 9.15 19.69
C ASP A 55 5.06 10.42 19.31
N SER A 56 6.02 10.32 18.39
CA SER A 56 6.87 11.43 17.98
C SER A 56 7.28 11.31 16.51
N GLY A 57 7.87 12.37 15.98
CA GLY A 57 8.30 12.47 14.59
C GLY A 57 7.30 13.25 13.71
N GLN A 58 7.63 13.33 12.43
CA GLN A 58 6.87 14.10 11.45
C GLN A 58 6.75 13.34 10.12
N ILE A 59 5.60 13.52 9.46
CA ILE A 59 5.30 13.00 8.13
C ILE A 59 4.99 14.18 7.23
N PHE A 60 5.64 14.24 6.07
CA PHE A 60 5.37 15.25 5.04
C PHE A 60 4.95 14.55 3.75
N VAL A 61 3.86 15.00 3.15
CA VAL A 61 3.38 14.53 1.85
C VAL A 61 3.46 15.69 0.87
N LYS A 62 4.27 15.57 -0.18
CA LYS A 62 4.55 16.66 -1.14
C LYS A 62 4.91 17.96 -0.41
N SER A 63 5.86 17.88 0.50
CA SER A 63 6.34 18.98 1.36
C SER A 63 5.30 19.58 2.33
N ARG A 64 4.08 19.05 2.41
CA ARG A 64 3.05 19.48 3.35
C ARG A 64 3.08 18.61 4.61
N PRO A 65 3.19 19.18 5.81
CA PRO A 65 3.19 18.38 7.02
C PRO A 65 1.82 17.74 7.27
N ALA A 66 1.81 16.48 7.62
CA ALA A 66 0.63 15.82 8.15
C ALA A 66 0.31 16.35 9.55
N ARG A 67 -0.93 16.22 9.97
CA ARG A 67 -1.31 16.56 11.36
C ARG A 67 -0.53 15.69 12.34
N ARG A 68 -0.25 16.21 13.54
CA ARG A 68 0.44 15.46 14.60
C ARG A 68 -0.28 14.14 14.97
N ARG A 69 -1.59 14.10 14.84
CA ARG A 69 -2.42 12.89 14.96
C ARG A 69 -3.23 12.74 13.69
N PRO A 70 -2.65 12.15 12.66
CA PRO A 70 -3.35 11.93 11.41
C PRO A 70 -4.47 10.91 11.60
N SER A 71 -5.44 10.95 10.70
CA SER A 71 -6.48 9.93 10.58
C SER A 71 -6.49 9.38 9.14
N PRO A 72 -7.03 8.19 8.88
CA PRO A 72 -7.17 7.67 7.52
C PRO A 72 -7.83 8.65 6.55
N ILE A 73 -8.85 9.39 7.03
CA ILE A 73 -9.54 10.41 6.22
C ILE A 73 -8.58 11.55 5.87
N SER A 74 -7.76 12.03 6.82
CA SER A 74 -6.80 13.10 6.55
C SER A 74 -5.69 12.67 5.61
N MET A 75 -5.17 11.45 5.75
CA MET A 75 -4.11 10.92 4.89
C MET A 75 -4.63 10.56 3.49
N LYS A 76 -5.86 10.04 3.37
CA LYS A 76 -6.55 9.91 2.08
C LYS A 76 -6.65 11.25 1.35
N LYS A 77 -7.03 12.34 2.04
CA LYS A 77 -7.07 13.70 1.47
C LYS A 77 -5.70 14.23 1.05
N MET A 78 -4.63 13.75 1.68
CA MET A 78 -3.25 14.05 1.28
C MET A 78 -2.76 13.17 0.11
N GLY A 79 -3.57 12.21 -0.34
CA GLY A 79 -3.29 11.37 -1.48
C GLY A 79 -2.68 10.02 -1.15
N LEU A 80 -2.86 9.49 0.06
CA LEU A 80 -2.43 8.14 0.42
C LEU A 80 -3.57 7.12 0.29
N GLY A 81 -3.23 5.91 -0.16
CA GLY A 81 -4.06 4.71 -0.09
C GLY A 81 -3.33 3.58 0.63
N LEU A 82 -4.05 2.67 1.26
CA LEU A 82 -3.48 1.52 1.99
C LEU A 82 -4.19 0.23 1.63
N THR A 83 -3.47 -0.76 1.12
CA THR A 83 -3.93 -2.15 1.07
C THR A 83 -3.42 -2.88 2.31
N PRO A 84 -4.31 -3.36 3.19
CA PRO A 84 -3.91 -3.97 4.45
C PRO A 84 -3.45 -5.41 4.28
N GLU A 85 -2.71 -5.93 5.27
CA GLU A 85 -2.23 -7.31 5.32
C GLU A 85 -3.38 -8.33 5.25
N ASP A 86 -4.43 -8.15 6.05
CA ASP A 86 -5.61 -9.00 6.05
C ASP A 86 -6.76 -8.34 5.27
N ARG A 87 -6.77 -8.58 3.93
CA ARG A 87 -7.81 -8.01 3.06
C ARG A 87 -9.23 -8.40 3.45
N LYS A 88 -9.43 -9.59 4.05
CA LYS A 88 -10.76 -10.07 4.41
C LYS A 88 -11.32 -9.39 5.65
N LYS A 89 -10.45 -9.01 6.59
CA LYS A 89 -10.86 -8.32 7.83
C LYS A 89 -10.83 -6.81 7.70
N GLU A 90 -9.84 -6.26 7.00
CA GLU A 90 -9.56 -4.82 6.99
C GLU A 90 -9.79 -4.17 5.63
N GLY A 91 -9.78 -4.93 4.54
CA GLY A 91 -9.82 -4.40 3.18
C GLY A 91 -11.17 -4.54 2.46
N LEU A 92 -12.02 -5.48 2.86
CA LEU A 92 -13.26 -5.85 2.18
C LEU A 92 -14.43 -6.01 3.15
N ILE A 93 -15.64 -5.69 2.67
CA ILE A 93 -16.88 -6.11 3.33
C ILE A 93 -17.43 -7.30 2.54
N LEU A 94 -17.10 -8.52 3.00
CA LEU A 94 -17.27 -9.76 2.23
C LEU A 94 -18.70 -10.03 1.75
N ILE A 95 -19.70 -9.61 2.51
CA ILE A 95 -21.15 -9.79 2.21
C ILE A 95 -21.69 -8.70 1.27
N HIS A 96 -20.92 -7.65 1.01
CA HIS A 96 -21.32 -6.58 0.09
C HIS A 96 -20.90 -6.88 -1.34
N SER A 97 -21.54 -6.18 -2.28
CA SER A 97 -21.27 -6.37 -3.70
C SER A 97 -19.84 -5.96 -4.09
N ILE A 98 -19.36 -6.51 -5.20
CA ILE A 98 -18.08 -6.14 -5.82
C ILE A 98 -18.07 -4.63 -6.10
N ARG A 99 -19.17 -4.09 -6.66
CA ARG A 99 -19.32 -2.65 -6.93
C ARG A 99 -19.20 -1.82 -5.67
N ASP A 100 -19.83 -2.22 -4.58
CA ASP A 100 -19.76 -1.49 -3.32
C ASP A 100 -18.33 -1.45 -2.78
N ASN A 101 -17.67 -2.60 -2.75
CA ASN A 101 -16.29 -2.71 -2.29
C ASN A 101 -15.31 -1.87 -3.12
N LEU A 102 -15.48 -1.76 -4.43
CA LEU A 102 -14.67 -0.91 -5.31
C LEU A 102 -14.84 0.60 -5.06
N CYS A 103 -15.88 1.02 -4.36
CA CYS A 103 -16.24 2.43 -4.23
C CYS A 103 -16.21 3.00 -2.81
N TYR A 104 -15.93 2.20 -1.77
CA TYR A 104 -15.99 2.71 -0.39
C TYR A 104 -15.02 3.84 -0.11
N ALA A 105 -13.78 3.74 -0.56
CA ALA A 105 -12.79 4.80 -0.34
C ALA A 105 -13.11 6.09 -1.12
N SER A 106 -13.86 5.98 -2.22
CA SER A 106 -14.21 7.09 -3.13
C SER A 106 -15.68 7.53 -3.06
N ILE A 107 -16.39 7.15 -2.01
CA ILE A 107 -17.83 7.44 -1.87
C ILE A 107 -18.13 8.95 -1.97
N ASP A 108 -17.23 9.79 -1.52
CA ASP A 108 -17.36 11.24 -1.60
C ASP A 108 -17.33 11.75 -3.04
N GLN A 109 -16.67 11.05 -3.97
CA GLN A 109 -16.61 11.38 -5.39
C GLN A 109 -17.88 10.99 -6.13
N ALA A 110 -18.62 9.99 -5.63
CA ALA A 110 -19.89 9.54 -6.20
C ALA A 110 -21.10 10.27 -5.61
N ARG A 111 -20.91 11.43 -4.97
CA ARG A 111 -21.97 12.25 -4.38
C ARG A 111 -22.18 13.55 -5.16
N ARG A 112 -23.46 13.92 -5.31
CA ARG A 112 -23.88 15.25 -5.73
C ARG A 112 -24.63 15.89 -4.56
N GLY A 113 -23.90 16.68 -3.76
CA GLY A 113 -24.36 17.13 -2.46
C GLY A 113 -24.50 15.96 -1.49
N TRP A 114 -25.67 15.73 -0.94
CA TRP A 114 -25.98 14.62 -0.02
C TRP A 114 -26.54 13.37 -0.69
N LEU A 115 -26.84 13.44 -1.99
CA LEU A 115 -27.38 12.31 -2.77
C LEU A 115 -26.27 11.54 -3.46
N GLU A 116 -26.39 10.20 -3.45
CA GLU A 116 -25.51 9.31 -4.20
C GLU A 116 -25.79 9.38 -5.69
N ASN A 117 -24.75 9.55 -6.51
CA ASN A 117 -24.82 9.42 -7.95
C ASN A 117 -24.50 7.97 -8.37
N LYS A 118 -25.54 7.14 -8.47
CA LYS A 118 -25.42 5.72 -8.83
C LYS A 118 -24.70 5.50 -10.17
N LYS A 119 -24.90 6.39 -11.16
CA LYS A 119 -24.27 6.29 -12.47
C LYS A 119 -22.75 6.54 -12.38
N GLN A 120 -22.35 7.55 -11.63
CA GLN A 120 -20.92 7.85 -11.41
C GLN A 120 -20.24 6.74 -10.61
N ARG A 121 -20.91 6.21 -9.58
CA ARG A 121 -20.41 5.08 -8.80
C ARG A 121 -20.22 3.83 -9.67
N ALA A 122 -21.19 3.52 -10.56
CA ALA A 122 -21.06 2.41 -11.49
C ALA A 122 -19.86 2.62 -12.41
N ALA A 123 -19.70 3.81 -12.99
CA ALA A 123 -18.57 4.13 -13.88
C ALA A 123 -17.20 3.99 -13.19
N LEU A 124 -17.06 4.42 -11.92
CA LEU A 124 -15.85 4.24 -11.14
C LEU A 124 -15.52 2.75 -10.95
N ALA A 125 -16.51 1.93 -10.59
CA ALA A 125 -16.32 0.51 -10.38
C ALA A 125 -15.98 -0.23 -11.69
N ASP A 126 -16.70 0.06 -12.77
CA ASP A 126 -16.52 -0.57 -14.08
C ASP A 126 -15.13 -0.24 -14.64
N SER A 127 -14.65 1.00 -14.49
CA SER A 127 -13.30 1.41 -14.86
C SER A 127 -12.22 0.60 -14.15
N GLN A 128 -12.37 0.32 -12.86
CA GLN A 128 -11.38 -0.48 -12.12
C GLN A 128 -11.41 -1.96 -12.52
N VAL A 129 -12.59 -2.51 -12.82
CA VAL A 129 -12.70 -3.88 -13.32
C VAL A 129 -11.93 -4.03 -14.64
N GLU A 130 -12.05 -3.06 -15.53
CA GLU A 130 -11.35 -3.04 -16.81
C GLU A 130 -9.83 -2.85 -16.62
N GLN A 131 -9.42 -1.81 -15.90
CA GLN A 131 -8.00 -1.46 -15.72
C GLN A 131 -7.20 -2.53 -14.99
N LEU A 132 -7.80 -3.18 -13.99
CA LEU A 132 -7.13 -4.21 -13.18
C LEU A 132 -7.42 -5.63 -13.68
N HIS A 133 -8.15 -5.77 -14.78
CA HIS A 133 -8.57 -7.07 -15.32
C HIS A 133 -9.19 -7.98 -14.26
N ILE A 134 -10.15 -7.44 -13.48
CA ILE A 134 -10.84 -8.20 -12.45
C ILE A 134 -11.86 -9.13 -13.11
N LYS A 135 -11.72 -10.43 -12.87
CA LYS A 135 -12.66 -11.41 -13.43
C LYS A 135 -13.94 -11.45 -12.59
N VAL A 136 -15.02 -10.90 -13.13
CA VAL A 136 -16.34 -10.82 -12.46
C VAL A 136 -17.43 -11.40 -13.37
N ALA A 137 -18.35 -12.19 -12.80
CA ALA A 137 -19.56 -12.65 -13.51
C ALA A 137 -20.65 -11.55 -13.44
N SER A 138 -20.78 -10.87 -12.31
CA SER A 138 -21.70 -9.75 -12.11
C SER A 138 -21.19 -8.84 -11.01
N MET A 139 -21.26 -7.53 -11.22
CA MET A 139 -20.89 -6.51 -10.23
C MET A 139 -21.80 -6.51 -8.99
N ARG A 140 -22.95 -7.17 -9.05
CA ARG A 140 -23.90 -7.34 -7.94
C ARG A 140 -23.55 -8.51 -7.03
N ASN A 141 -22.73 -9.44 -7.49
CA ASN A 141 -22.27 -10.56 -6.68
C ASN A 141 -21.49 -10.06 -5.47
N THR A 142 -21.55 -10.79 -4.37
CA THR A 142 -20.73 -10.49 -3.19
C THR A 142 -19.24 -10.68 -3.52
N VAL A 143 -18.39 -9.84 -2.94
CA VAL A 143 -16.94 -9.93 -3.17
C VAL A 143 -16.33 -11.24 -2.67
N ASN A 144 -17.01 -11.91 -1.73
CA ASN A 144 -16.61 -13.24 -1.25
C ASN A 144 -16.66 -14.33 -2.34
N SER A 145 -17.42 -14.12 -3.42
CA SER A 145 -17.48 -15.05 -4.56
C SER A 145 -16.23 -15.03 -5.45
N LEU A 146 -15.35 -14.06 -5.28
CA LEU A 146 -14.12 -13.91 -6.07
C LEU A 146 -12.98 -14.77 -5.51
N SER A 147 -12.07 -15.17 -6.41
CA SER A 147 -10.76 -15.72 -6.01
C SER A 147 -9.95 -14.72 -5.20
N GLY A 148 -8.97 -15.20 -4.41
CA GLY A 148 -8.11 -14.35 -3.59
C GLY A 148 -7.42 -13.24 -4.37
N GLY A 149 -6.91 -13.54 -5.57
CA GLY A 149 -6.27 -12.56 -6.45
C GLY A 149 -7.23 -11.48 -6.94
N ASN A 150 -8.47 -11.85 -7.34
CA ASN A 150 -9.48 -10.87 -7.71
C ASN A 150 -9.98 -10.04 -6.52
N GLN A 151 -10.09 -10.64 -5.33
CA GLN A 151 -10.36 -9.90 -4.09
C GLN A 151 -9.29 -8.84 -3.82
N GLN A 152 -7.99 -9.22 -3.97
CA GLN A 152 -6.88 -8.27 -3.79
C GLN A 152 -6.95 -7.11 -4.80
N LYS A 153 -7.27 -7.40 -6.05
CA LYS A 153 -7.48 -6.36 -7.07
C LYS A 153 -8.65 -5.43 -6.73
N VAL A 154 -9.72 -5.95 -6.11
CA VAL A 154 -10.83 -5.10 -5.61
C VAL A 154 -10.35 -4.15 -4.52
N VAL A 155 -9.52 -4.62 -3.57
CA VAL A 155 -8.92 -3.74 -2.54
C VAL A 155 -8.07 -2.65 -3.18
N VAL A 156 -7.22 -3.00 -4.13
CA VAL A 156 -6.39 -2.04 -4.88
C VAL A 156 -7.28 -1.02 -5.63
N GLY A 157 -8.27 -1.50 -6.40
CA GLY A 157 -9.16 -0.66 -7.19
C GLY A 157 -9.99 0.31 -6.35
N ASN A 158 -10.40 -0.11 -5.14
CA ASN A 158 -11.09 0.77 -4.20
C ASN A 158 -10.24 2.02 -3.87
N TRP A 159 -8.93 1.84 -3.64
CA TRP A 159 -8.03 2.95 -3.36
C TRP A 159 -7.68 3.74 -4.62
N LEU A 160 -7.48 3.10 -5.77
CA LEU A 160 -7.17 3.78 -7.03
C LEU A 160 -8.28 4.74 -7.46
N ASN A 161 -9.53 4.43 -7.14
CA ASN A 161 -10.65 5.34 -7.36
C ASN A 161 -10.52 6.67 -6.59
N THR A 162 -9.69 6.74 -5.55
CA THR A 162 -9.39 7.99 -4.83
C THR A 162 -8.32 8.84 -5.53
N LYS A 163 -7.70 8.33 -6.61
CA LYS A 163 -6.57 8.94 -7.33
C LYS A 163 -5.40 9.25 -6.40
N PRO A 164 -4.86 8.26 -5.70
CA PRO A 164 -3.79 8.49 -4.74
C PRO A 164 -2.50 8.89 -5.46
N ALA A 165 -1.66 9.67 -4.77
CA ALA A 165 -0.28 9.92 -5.20
C ALA A 165 0.68 8.84 -4.65
N ILE A 166 0.29 8.21 -3.55
CA ILE A 166 1.10 7.22 -2.83
C ILE A 166 0.21 6.04 -2.44
N MET A 167 0.66 4.83 -2.77
CA MET A 167 0.04 3.58 -2.33
C MET A 167 0.94 2.86 -1.34
N LEU A 168 0.34 2.40 -0.24
CA LEU A 168 0.99 1.57 0.76
C LEU A 168 0.44 0.14 0.61
N TYR A 169 1.33 -0.81 0.33
CA TYR A 169 1.00 -2.23 0.16
C TYR A 169 1.59 -3.04 1.31
N ASP A 170 0.71 -3.57 2.15
CA ASP A 170 1.10 -4.44 3.26
C ASP A 170 0.78 -5.90 2.91
N GLU A 171 1.81 -6.70 2.64
CA GLU A 171 1.72 -8.13 2.28
C GLU A 171 0.66 -8.44 1.18
N PRO A 172 0.64 -7.71 0.06
CA PRO A 172 -0.47 -7.78 -0.91
C PRO A 172 -0.57 -9.12 -1.64
N SER A 173 0.49 -9.90 -1.65
CA SER A 173 0.60 -11.24 -2.26
C SER A 173 0.16 -12.36 -1.31
N ARG A 174 -0.10 -12.06 -0.04
CA ARG A 174 -0.42 -13.07 0.96
C ARG A 174 -1.73 -13.80 0.64
N GLY A 175 -1.63 -15.13 0.55
CA GLY A 175 -2.79 -16.01 0.34
C GLY A 175 -3.45 -15.88 -1.03
N ILE A 176 -2.68 -15.55 -2.07
CA ILE A 176 -3.06 -15.61 -3.47
C ILE A 176 -2.12 -16.54 -4.23
N ASP A 177 -2.56 -17.03 -5.38
CA ASP A 177 -1.73 -17.89 -6.24
C ASP A 177 -0.64 -17.11 -6.98
N VAL A 178 0.36 -17.84 -7.51
CA VAL A 178 1.54 -17.25 -8.18
C VAL A 178 1.16 -16.35 -9.35
N ALA A 179 0.17 -16.76 -10.16
CA ALA A 179 -0.23 -15.97 -11.32
C ALA A 179 -0.91 -14.65 -10.90
N ALA A 180 -1.74 -14.69 -9.85
CA ALA A 180 -2.34 -13.49 -9.29
C ALA A 180 -1.30 -12.58 -8.63
N LYS A 181 -0.28 -13.14 -7.98
CA LYS A 181 0.84 -12.40 -7.39
C LYS A 181 1.56 -11.56 -8.45
N GLN A 182 1.93 -12.15 -9.58
CA GLN A 182 2.57 -11.46 -10.70
C GLN A 182 1.71 -10.30 -11.22
N GLN A 183 0.41 -10.51 -11.33
CA GLN A 183 -0.52 -9.45 -11.75
C GLN A 183 -0.56 -8.27 -10.76
N ILE A 184 -0.40 -8.52 -9.45
CA ILE A 184 -0.31 -7.42 -8.46
C ILE A 184 0.99 -6.62 -8.66
N PHE A 185 2.12 -7.28 -8.96
CA PHE A 185 3.39 -6.59 -9.24
C PHE A 185 3.31 -5.78 -10.53
N GLU A 186 2.72 -6.33 -11.59
CA GLU A 186 2.46 -5.59 -12.84
C GLU A 186 1.60 -4.34 -12.59
N ILE A 187 0.58 -4.43 -11.72
CA ILE A 187 -0.24 -3.29 -11.31
C ILE A 187 0.62 -2.23 -10.60
N MET A 188 1.51 -2.60 -9.69
CA MET A 188 2.41 -1.66 -9.01
C MET A 188 3.34 -0.94 -10.00
N TRP A 189 3.92 -1.66 -10.96
CA TRP A 189 4.77 -1.08 -11.98
C TRP A 189 4.01 -0.13 -12.92
N GLU A 190 2.79 -0.51 -13.31
CA GLU A 190 1.94 0.37 -14.11
C GLU A 190 1.56 1.64 -13.36
N GLN A 191 1.25 1.54 -12.07
CA GLN A 191 1.01 2.70 -11.21
C GLN A 191 2.24 3.60 -11.12
N ALA A 192 3.44 3.03 -10.97
CA ALA A 192 4.68 3.80 -10.97
C ALA A 192 4.88 4.55 -12.29
N ARG A 193 4.61 3.91 -13.44
CA ARG A 193 4.63 4.57 -14.76
C ARG A 193 3.62 5.71 -14.87
N GLN A 194 2.50 5.60 -14.17
CA GLN A 194 1.45 6.66 -14.12
C GLN A 194 1.73 7.74 -13.06
N GLY A 195 2.87 7.69 -12.37
CA GLY A 195 3.29 8.70 -11.39
C GLY A 195 2.83 8.42 -9.96
N ILE A 196 2.27 7.24 -9.66
CA ILE A 196 1.91 6.82 -8.30
C ILE A 196 3.11 6.16 -7.66
N SER A 197 3.57 6.70 -6.53
CA SER A 197 4.67 6.12 -5.76
C SER A 197 4.16 5.06 -4.79
N THR A 198 4.99 4.07 -4.49
CA THR A 198 4.56 2.90 -3.70
C THR A 198 5.53 2.62 -2.57
N ILE A 199 5.03 2.31 -1.37
CA ILE A 199 5.76 1.59 -0.33
C ILE A 199 5.21 0.17 -0.30
N PHE A 200 6.10 -0.80 -0.47
CA PHE A 200 5.76 -2.21 -0.54
C PHE A 200 6.44 -3.00 0.58
N VAL A 201 5.64 -3.63 1.42
CA VAL A 201 6.07 -4.54 2.48
C VAL A 201 5.74 -5.97 2.07
N SER A 202 6.72 -6.85 2.11
CA SER A 202 6.56 -8.30 1.96
C SER A 202 7.48 -9.07 2.89
N SER A 203 7.00 -10.20 3.40
CA SER A 203 7.80 -11.19 4.12
C SER A 203 8.56 -12.13 3.17
N GLU A 204 8.16 -12.18 1.90
CA GLU A 204 8.87 -12.90 0.84
C GLU A 204 9.88 -11.94 0.21
N LEU A 205 11.18 -12.12 0.56
CA LEU A 205 12.24 -11.19 0.16
C LEU A 205 12.48 -11.17 -1.35
N GLU A 206 12.23 -12.30 -2.02
CA GLU A 206 12.26 -12.42 -3.47
C GLU A 206 11.34 -11.42 -4.16
N GLU A 207 10.15 -11.21 -3.60
CA GLU A 207 9.17 -10.27 -4.14
C GLU A 207 9.68 -8.83 -4.13
N LEU A 208 10.39 -8.45 -3.06
CA LEU A 208 10.98 -7.12 -2.93
C LEU A 208 12.13 -6.92 -3.93
N LEU A 209 12.99 -7.94 -4.08
CA LEU A 209 14.09 -7.90 -5.04
C LEU A 209 13.60 -7.81 -6.50
N GLU A 210 12.50 -8.49 -6.82
CA GLU A 210 11.91 -8.47 -8.16
C GLU A 210 11.19 -7.15 -8.48
N THR A 211 10.55 -6.54 -7.47
CA THR A 211 9.54 -5.49 -7.71
C THR A 211 10.05 -4.09 -7.42
N CYS A 212 10.97 -3.92 -6.47
CA CYS A 212 11.35 -2.62 -5.94
C CYS A 212 12.50 -1.97 -6.68
N HIS A 213 12.54 -0.63 -6.67
CA HIS A 213 13.70 0.14 -7.14
C HIS A 213 14.78 0.26 -6.06
N ARG A 214 14.38 0.17 -4.79
CA ARG A 214 15.23 0.31 -3.60
C ARG A 214 14.55 -0.39 -2.43
N ILE A 215 15.32 -0.98 -1.52
CA ILE A 215 14.81 -1.69 -0.36
C ILE A 215 15.45 -1.14 0.91
N LEU A 216 14.61 -0.68 1.85
CA LEU A 216 15.00 -0.38 3.21
C LEU A 216 14.93 -1.64 4.06
N ILE A 217 15.85 -1.79 5.01
CA ILE A 217 15.88 -2.92 5.92
C ILE A 217 15.43 -2.46 7.30
N MET A 218 14.37 -3.10 7.79
CA MET A 218 13.82 -2.82 9.12
C MET A 218 14.02 -4.01 10.05
N ARG A 219 14.66 -3.77 11.18
CA ARG A 219 14.93 -4.78 12.20
C ARG A 219 14.65 -4.23 13.59
N GLN A 220 13.89 -4.99 14.40
CA GLN A 220 13.56 -4.61 15.78
C GLN A 220 13.04 -3.16 15.91
N GLY A 221 12.20 -2.74 14.97
CA GLY A 221 11.60 -1.41 14.99
C GLY A 221 12.51 -0.29 14.50
N ARG A 222 13.69 -0.57 13.94
CA ARG A 222 14.63 0.46 13.44
C ARG A 222 14.98 0.23 11.97
N MET A 223 15.20 1.31 11.23
CA MET A 223 15.83 1.24 9.91
C MET A 223 17.33 1.05 10.11
N ILE A 224 17.88 -0.04 9.56
CA ILE A 224 19.28 -0.40 9.74
C ILE A 224 20.12 -0.28 8.47
N GLY A 225 19.50 -0.08 7.33
CA GLY A 225 20.22 0.06 6.06
C GLY A 225 19.29 0.13 4.86
N GLU A 226 19.91 0.24 3.71
CA GLU A 226 19.30 0.31 2.39
C GLU A 226 20.11 -0.54 1.42
N VAL A 227 19.45 -1.24 0.50
CA VAL A 227 20.11 -2.03 -0.54
C VAL A 227 19.50 -1.74 -1.91
N ASP A 228 20.34 -1.91 -2.94
CA ASP A 228 19.92 -1.95 -4.33
C ASP A 228 19.50 -3.39 -4.68
N PRO A 229 18.25 -3.63 -5.11
CA PRO A 229 17.78 -4.94 -5.50
C PRO A 229 18.63 -5.60 -6.62
N GLN A 230 19.20 -4.78 -7.51
CA GLN A 230 20.01 -5.28 -8.63
C GLN A 230 21.42 -5.75 -8.20
N ALA A 231 21.89 -5.26 -7.05
CA ALA A 231 23.19 -5.59 -6.47
C ALA A 231 23.10 -6.56 -5.29
N THR A 232 21.90 -7.05 -4.95
CA THR A 232 21.66 -7.85 -3.74
C THR A 232 20.92 -9.14 -4.11
N ASP A 233 21.31 -10.25 -3.51
CA ASP A 233 20.59 -11.51 -3.60
C ASP A 233 19.73 -11.79 -2.35
N VAL A 234 18.83 -12.78 -2.45
CA VAL A 234 17.92 -13.18 -1.36
C VAL A 234 18.68 -13.57 -0.09
N LYS A 235 19.80 -14.28 -0.24
CA LYS A 235 20.63 -14.76 0.89
C LYS A 235 21.23 -13.59 1.65
N THR A 236 21.77 -12.62 0.94
CA THR A 236 22.36 -11.40 1.51
C THR A 236 21.26 -10.56 2.19
N LEU A 237 20.14 -10.34 1.51
CA LEU A 237 19.02 -9.57 2.10
C LEU A 237 18.49 -10.26 3.35
N TYR A 238 18.35 -11.59 3.36
CA TYR A 238 17.95 -12.36 4.54
C TYR A 238 18.95 -12.20 5.68
N ALA A 239 20.26 -12.32 5.40
CA ALA A 239 21.30 -12.15 6.41
C ALA A 239 21.23 -10.76 7.07
N LEU A 240 21.05 -9.70 6.26
CA LEU A 240 20.89 -8.32 6.76
C LEU A 240 19.64 -8.18 7.66
N CYS A 241 18.52 -8.76 7.25
CA CYS A 241 17.27 -8.76 8.07
C CYS A 241 17.47 -9.48 9.42
N MET A 242 18.33 -10.51 9.46
CA MET A 242 18.66 -11.28 10.68
C MET A 242 19.74 -10.61 11.54
N GLY A 243 20.51 -9.67 11.02
CA GLY A 243 21.56 -8.97 11.74
C GLY A 243 22.97 -9.42 11.40
N GLY A 244 23.15 -10.14 10.30
CA GLY A 244 24.46 -10.40 9.71
C GLY A 244 25.05 -9.13 9.09
N GLU A 245 26.37 -9.13 8.92
CA GLU A 245 27.09 -8.14 8.11
C GLU A 245 26.97 -8.52 6.62
N ALA A 246 26.91 -7.52 5.75
CA ALA A 246 26.88 -7.68 4.30
C ALA A 246 28.22 -8.14 3.75
#